data_e65a68d5b88e6a4ddf7903e4153ffbdd
#
_entry.id   e65a68d5b88e6a4ddf7903e4153ffbdd
#
_cell.length_a   1.000
_cell.length_b   1.000
_cell.length_c   1.000
_cell.angle_alpha   90.00
_cell.angle_beta   90.00
_cell.angle_gamma   90.00
#
_symmetry.space_group_name_H-M   'P 1'
#
loop_
_entity.id
_entity.type
_entity.pdbx_description
1 polymer ?
#
loop_
_entity_poly.entity_id
_entity_poly.type
_entity_poly.pdbx_seq_one_letter_code
_entity_poly.pdbx_strand_id
1 'polypeptide(L)'
;WDKSIDDIGLDRGDAVIISVPFSGSGRKHERWKWLIEECNTKDIPVFVDCAWFGTCFDVEVKLNHPCIKMVAFSTGKGLSCGNWRSGIVFSRLADDDRCSLELQTEWRHGIHLNVAIANHLMAKYGPDTMPKKYMEAHAAVCEHYGFETTNTIHIAVAPQTPEWREYHRDETFNRVNIAKAIKRWKSNGNFAQ
;
A
#
# COMPACT_ATOMS: atom_id res chain seq x y z
N TRP A 1 -0.99 -16.98 -4.87
CA TRP A 1 -0.25 -16.32 -3.78
C TRP A 1 -0.05 -17.26 -2.58
N ASP A 2 -0.02 -18.56 -2.80
CA ASP A 2 0.00 -19.58 -1.75
C ASP A 2 1.41 -20.05 -1.38
N LYS A 3 2.44 -19.31 -1.78
CA LYS A 3 3.81 -19.63 -1.39
C LYS A 3 4.39 -18.52 -0.54
N SER A 4 4.92 -18.90 0.61
CA SER A 4 5.80 -18.02 1.36
C SER A 4 6.92 -17.53 0.44
N ILE A 5 7.37 -16.30 0.61
CA ILE A 5 8.53 -15.78 -0.13
C ILE A 5 9.78 -16.64 0.12
N ASP A 6 9.78 -17.42 1.19
CA ASP A 6 10.83 -18.36 1.55
C ASP A 6 10.82 -19.62 0.66
N ASP A 7 9.64 -19.95 0.10
CA ASP A 7 9.42 -21.12 -0.74
C ASP A 7 9.41 -20.77 -2.23
N ILE A 8 9.53 -19.49 -2.59
CA ILE A 8 9.58 -19.04 -3.97
C ILE A 8 11.01 -19.16 -4.48
N GLY A 9 11.26 -20.20 -5.28
CA GLY A 9 12.42 -20.21 -6.16
C GLY A 9 12.24 -19.12 -7.23
N LEU A 10 13.05 -18.07 -7.17
CA LEU A 10 13.09 -17.05 -8.22
C LEU A 10 14.11 -17.46 -9.28
N ASP A 11 13.68 -17.49 -10.54
CA ASP A 11 14.52 -17.84 -11.66
C ASP A 11 14.58 -16.75 -12.73
N ARG A 12 15.63 -16.74 -13.51
CA ARG A 12 15.80 -15.83 -14.64
C ARG A 12 14.63 -16.02 -15.62
N GLY A 13 13.92 -14.95 -15.96
CA GLY A 13 12.71 -14.98 -16.78
C GLY A 13 11.43 -14.79 -15.99
N ASP A 14 11.50 -14.82 -14.66
CA ASP A 14 10.38 -14.42 -13.79
C ASP A 14 10.20 -12.90 -13.79
N ALA A 15 9.06 -12.48 -13.27
CA ALA A 15 8.77 -11.09 -12.91
C ALA A 15 8.14 -11.06 -11.51
N VAL A 16 8.52 -10.08 -10.70
CA VAL A 16 8.02 -9.94 -9.34
C VAL A 16 7.10 -8.72 -9.21
N ILE A 17 5.93 -8.92 -8.61
CA ILE A 17 5.06 -7.84 -8.16
C ILE A 17 5.03 -7.86 -6.63
N ILE A 18 5.37 -6.74 -6.01
CA ILE A 18 5.36 -6.61 -4.55
C ILE A 18 4.67 -5.31 -4.11
N SER A 19 3.77 -5.41 -3.13
CA SER A 19 3.10 -4.24 -2.55
C SER A 19 3.85 -3.69 -1.34
N VAL A 20 3.95 -2.35 -1.25
CA VAL A 20 4.56 -1.63 -0.13
C VAL A 20 3.67 -0.45 0.30
N PRO A 21 3.07 -0.50 1.51
CA PRO A 21 2.97 -1.67 2.39
C PRO A 21 2.08 -2.74 1.77
N PHE A 22 2.25 -3.98 2.23
CA PHE A 22 1.36 -5.06 1.83
C PHE A 22 -0.03 -4.87 2.44
N SER A 23 -1.06 -4.92 1.61
CA SER A 23 -2.43 -4.64 2.03
C SER A 23 -3.00 -5.67 3.01
N GLY A 24 -2.45 -6.86 3.05
CA GLY A 24 -2.82 -7.92 3.98
C GLY A 24 -2.38 -7.60 5.41
N SER A 25 -1.11 -7.23 5.61
CA SER A 25 -0.54 -6.96 6.93
C SER A 25 -0.49 -5.47 7.31
N GLY A 26 -0.60 -4.55 6.35
CA GLY A 26 -0.37 -3.12 6.56
C GLY A 26 1.11 -2.77 6.81
N ARG A 27 2.03 -3.68 6.54
CA ARG A 27 3.46 -3.55 6.83
C ARG A 27 4.31 -3.71 5.57
N LYS A 28 5.53 -3.19 5.64
CA LYS A 28 6.59 -3.55 4.68
C LYS A 28 6.96 -5.01 4.90
N HIS A 29 7.20 -5.74 3.81
CA HIS A 29 7.68 -7.11 3.89
C HIS A 29 9.07 -7.15 4.55
N GLU A 30 9.27 -8.02 5.54
CA GLU A 30 10.51 -8.09 6.33
C GLU A 30 11.73 -8.38 5.45
N ARG A 31 11.58 -9.26 4.47
CA ARG A 31 12.64 -9.63 3.52
C ARG A 31 12.73 -8.72 2.30
N TRP A 32 12.15 -7.50 2.34
CA TRP A 32 12.20 -6.54 1.24
C TRP A 32 13.59 -6.37 0.65
N LYS A 33 14.58 -6.12 1.51
CA LYS A 33 15.95 -5.89 1.06
C LYS A 33 16.52 -7.10 0.34
N TRP A 34 16.38 -8.28 0.93
CA TRP A 34 16.82 -9.53 0.31
C TRP A 34 16.15 -9.77 -1.04
N LEU A 35 14.83 -9.61 -1.14
CA LEU A 35 14.09 -9.83 -2.37
C LEU A 35 14.59 -8.92 -3.51
N ILE A 36 14.81 -7.64 -3.22
CA ILE A 36 15.27 -6.68 -4.22
C ILE A 36 16.71 -7.02 -4.69
N GLU A 37 17.60 -7.39 -3.78
CA GLU A 37 18.97 -7.82 -4.14
C GLU A 37 18.97 -9.12 -4.95
N GLU A 38 18.13 -10.08 -4.58
CA GLU A 38 17.97 -11.35 -5.30
C GLU A 38 17.44 -11.12 -6.73
N CYS A 39 16.41 -10.31 -6.87
CA CYS A 39 15.88 -9.92 -8.18
C CYS A 39 16.93 -9.20 -9.03
N ASN A 40 17.74 -8.32 -8.41
CA ASN A 40 18.79 -7.64 -9.15
C ASN A 40 19.88 -8.60 -9.62
N THR A 41 20.30 -9.53 -8.76
CA THR A 41 21.35 -10.51 -9.07
C THR A 41 20.94 -11.44 -10.21
N LYS A 42 19.66 -11.78 -10.29
CA LYS A 42 19.10 -12.69 -11.29
C LYS A 42 18.51 -11.96 -12.51
N ASP A 43 18.61 -10.64 -12.57
CA ASP A 43 18.03 -9.80 -13.63
C ASP A 43 16.52 -9.99 -13.78
N ILE A 44 15.81 -10.08 -12.64
CA ILE A 44 14.37 -10.24 -12.56
C ILE A 44 13.72 -8.87 -12.42
N PRO A 45 12.82 -8.46 -13.33
CA PRO A 45 12.13 -7.19 -13.23
C PRO A 45 11.13 -7.18 -12.06
N VAL A 46 11.11 -6.04 -11.34
CA VAL A 46 10.21 -5.83 -10.20
C VAL A 46 9.24 -4.70 -10.50
N PHE A 47 7.95 -4.96 -10.25
CA PHE A 47 6.92 -3.95 -10.15
C PHE A 47 6.56 -3.73 -8.67
N VAL A 48 6.60 -2.49 -8.21
CA VAL A 48 6.26 -2.11 -6.84
C VAL A 48 4.90 -1.43 -6.80
N ASP A 49 3.92 -2.07 -6.15
CA ASP A 49 2.61 -1.49 -5.89
C ASP A 49 2.63 -0.67 -4.60
N CYS A 50 2.69 0.65 -4.73
CA CYS A 50 2.64 1.63 -3.65
C CYS A 50 1.23 2.21 -3.44
N ALA A 51 0.16 1.49 -3.76
CA ALA A 51 -1.21 2.00 -3.66
C ALA A 51 -1.61 2.46 -2.24
N TRP A 52 -1.01 1.89 -1.20
CA TRP A 52 -1.25 2.25 0.19
C TRP A 52 -0.22 3.25 0.76
N PHE A 53 0.80 3.62 -0.01
CA PHE A 53 1.92 4.41 0.49
C PHE A 53 1.51 5.76 1.10
N GLY A 54 0.54 6.47 0.52
CA GLY A 54 0.00 7.71 1.06
C GLY A 54 -0.76 7.58 2.40
N THR A 55 -0.85 6.38 2.96
CA THR A 55 -1.45 6.10 4.27
C THR A 55 -0.45 5.50 5.26
N CYS A 56 0.83 5.42 4.86
CA CYS A 56 1.88 4.81 5.66
C CYS A 56 2.62 5.80 6.53
N PHE A 57 3.19 5.28 7.59
CA PHE A 57 4.21 5.94 8.40
C PHE A 57 5.32 4.95 8.74
N ASP A 58 6.51 5.45 8.98
CA ASP A 58 7.69 4.66 9.34
C ASP A 58 8.03 3.52 8.34
N VAL A 59 7.75 3.79 7.05
CA VAL A 59 8.13 2.89 5.96
C VAL A 59 9.23 3.52 5.12
N GLU A 60 10.41 2.95 5.18
CA GLU A 60 11.54 3.34 4.37
C GLU A 60 11.85 2.26 3.34
N VAL A 61 11.82 2.64 2.05
CA VAL A 61 12.16 1.76 0.92
C VAL A 61 12.95 2.52 -0.14
N LYS A 62 13.93 1.87 -0.73
CA LYS A 62 14.66 2.39 -1.90
C LYS A 62 13.93 1.94 -3.16
N LEU A 63 13.26 2.88 -3.84
CA LEU A 63 12.50 2.59 -5.07
C LEU A 63 13.31 2.80 -6.36
N ASN A 64 14.55 3.30 -6.25
CA ASN A 64 15.40 3.57 -7.42
C ASN A 64 16.38 2.44 -7.76
N HIS A 65 16.15 1.23 -7.24
CA HIS A 65 16.99 0.08 -7.53
C HIS A 65 16.88 -0.34 -9.01
N PRO A 66 17.97 -0.81 -9.67
CA PRO A 66 17.96 -1.14 -11.11
C PRO A 66 16.94 -2.18 -11.53
N CYS A 67 16.68 -3.20 -10.70
CA CYS A 67 15.68 -4.23 -11.00
C CYS A 67 14.24 -3.70 -10.92
N ILE A 68 13.97 -2.59 -10.22
CA ILE A 68 12.64 -1.99 -10.14
C ILE A 68 12.34 -1.27 -11.46
N LYS A 69 11.46 -1.87 -12.26
CA LYS A 69 11.08 -1.36 -13.58
C LYS A 69 9.85 -0.47 -13.54
N MET A 70 8.96 -0.70 -12.60
CA MET A 70 7.74 0.08 -12.43
C MET A 70 7.41 0.32 -10.95
N VAL A 71 6.88 1.51 -10.67
CA VAL A 71 6.32 1.86 -9.35
C VAL A 71 4.99 2.57 -9.55
N ALA A 72 3.92 2.09 -8.92
CA ALA A 72 2.60 2.68 -9.03
C ALA A 72 2.10 3.21 -7.68
N PHE A 73 1.59 4.43 -7.67
CA PHE A 73 0.94 5.07 -6.52
C PHE A 73 -0.54 5.30 -6.81
N SER A 74 -1.37 5.24 -5.79
CA SER A 74 -2.80 5.51 -5.89
C SER A 74 -3.20 6.71 -5.04
N THR A 75 -3.99 7.61 -5.59
CA THR A 75 -4.62 8.70 -4.84
C THR A 75 -5.86 8.23 -4.07
N GLY A 76 -6.42 7.10 -4.45
CA GLY A 76 -7.67 6.58 -3.91
C GLY A 76 -7.64 6.30 -2.40
N LYS A 77 -6.49 5.87 -1.87
CA LYS A 77 -6.33 5.53 -0.45
C LYS A 77 -5.76 6.71 0.36
N GLY A 78 -4.63 7.25 -0.07
CA GLY A 78 -3.94 8.33 0.65
C GLY A 78 -4.71 9.64 0.70
N LEU A 79 -5.48 9.95 -0.35
CA LEU A 79 -6.29 11.17 -0.45
C LEU A 79 -7.79 10.93 -0.31
N SER A 80 -8.20 9.72 0.09
CA SER A 80 -9.62 9.33 0.27
C SER A 80 -10.47 9.48 -0.99
N CYS A 81 -9.87 9.40 -2.17
CA CYS A 81 -10.53 9.54 -3.48
C CYS A 81 -11.03 8.20 -4.04
N GLY A 82 -11.52 7.29 -3.21
CA GLY A 82 -11.86 5.92 -3.64
C GLY A 82 -12.82 5.82 -4.83
N ASN A 83 -13.73 6.79 -4.97
CA ASN A 83 -14.68 6.88 -6.09
C ASN A 83 -14.09 7.60 -7.31
N TRP A 84 -13.01 8.36 -7.16
CA TRP A 84 -12.33 9.15 -8.18
C TRP A 84 -10.95 8.54 -8.43
N ARG A 85 -10.94 7.29 -8.89
CA ARG A 85 -9.70 6.53 -9.01
C ARG A 85 -8.77 7.16 -10.02
N SER A 86 -7.57 7.46 -9.54
CA SER A 86 -6.43 7.83 -10.36
C SER A 86 -5.14 7.41 -9.65
N GLY A 87 -4.05 7.45 -10.36
CA GLY A 87 -2.74 7.09 -9.82
C GLY A 87 -1.63 7.65 -10.67
N ILE A 88 -0.41 7.41 -10.23
CA ILE A 88 0.81 7.79 -10.94
C ILE A 88 1.63 6.52 -11.09
N VAL A 89 2.13 6.29 -12.30
CA VAL A 89 3.06 5.19 -12.59
C VAL A 89 4.38 5.80 -13.05
N PHE A 90 5.46 5.39 -12.41
CA PHE A 90 6.83 5.64 -12.87
C PHE A 90 7.34 4.36 -13.51
N SER A 91 7.84 4.45 -14.73
CA SER A 91 8.31 3.30 -15.51
C SER A 91 9.70 3.55 -16.05
N ARG A 92 10.53 2.50 -16.03
CA ARG A 92 11.83 2.41 -16.73
C ARG A 92 11.77 1.46 -17.94
N LEU A 93 10.58 0.96 -18.25
CA LEU A 93 10.40 0.14 -19.44
C LEU A 93 10.62 0.98 -20.69
N ALA A 94 11.12 0.35 -21.75
CA ALA A 94 11.21 0.96 -23.07
C ALA A 94 9.82 1.33 -23.60
N ASP A 95 9.75 2.23 -24.60
CA ASP A 95 8.49 2.70 -25.14
C ASP A 95 7.63 1.57 -25.70
N ASP A 96 8.24 0.60 -26.36
CA ASP A 96 7.55 -0.58 -26.91
C ASP A 96 6.91 -1.44 -25.80
N ASP A 97 7.54 -1.53 -24.64
CA ASP A 97 7.04 -2.30 -23.50
C ASP A 97 5.92 -1.56 -22.72
N ARG A 98 5.79 -0.24 -22.98
CA ARG A 98 4.78 0.63 -22.35
C ARG A 98 3.50 0.77 -23.16
N CYS A 99 3.41 0.12 -24.31
CA CYS A 99 2.34 0.29 -25.30
C CYS A 99 0.93 0.26 -24.67
N SER A 100 0.68 -0.62 -23.71
CA SER A 100 -0.62 -0.69 -23.03
C SER A 100 -0.92 0.52 -22.15
N LEU A 101 0.10 1.12 -21.52
CA LEU A 101 -0.05 2.32 -20.70
C LEU A 101 -0.28 3.55 -21.57
N GLU A 102 0.45 3.66 -22.67
CA GLU A 102 0.30 4.73 -23.65
C GLU A 102 -1.07 4.66 -24.33
N LEU A 103 -1.50 3.49 -24.78
CA LEU A 103 -2.84 3.27 -25.33
C LEU A 103 -3.93 3.70 -24.37
N GLN A 104 -3.81 3.37 -23.07
CA GLN A 104 -4.79 3.83 -22.08
C GLN A 104 -4.81 5.35 -21.93
N THR A 105 -3.68 6.01 -22.12
CA THR A 105 -3.58 7.46 -22.02
C THR A 105 -4.09 8.13 -23.32
N GLU A 106 -3.67 7.66 -24.47
CA GLU A 106 -4.06 8.18 -25.77
C GLU A 106 -5.55 8.01 -26.07
N TRP A 107 -6.10 6.85 -25.75
CA TRP A 107 -7.53 6.56 -25.98
C TRP A 107 -8.43 7.14 -24.89
N ARG A 108 -7.89 7.96 -24.00
CA ARG A 108 -8.65 8.68 -22.95
C ARG A 108 -9.52 7.78 -22.08
N HIS A 109 -9.07 6.58 -21.82
CA HIS A 109 -9.70 5.69 -20.84
C HIS A 109 -9.62 6.24 -19.41
N GLY A 110 -8.74 7.24 -19.18
CA GLY A 110 -8.71 8.03 -17.96
C GLY A 110 -9.83 9.06 -17.94
N ILE A 111 -10.59 9.12 -16.87
CA ILE A 111 -11.58 10.18 -16.67
C ILE A 111 -10.83 11.45 -16.29
N HIS A 112 -10.82 12.45 -17.17
CA HIS A 112 -10.13 13.74 -16.96
C HIS A 112 -10.49 14.40 -15.61
N LEU A 113 -11.73 14.27 -15.18
CA LEU A 113 -12.18 14.77 -13.88
C LEU A 113 -11.43 14.11 -12.72
N ASN A 114 -11.21 12.79 -12.77
CA ASN A 114 -10.47 12.08 -11.72
C ASN A 114 -9.02 12.58 -11.63
N VAL A 115 -8.38 12.80 -12.78
CA VAL A 115 -7.01 13.33 -12.84
C VAL A 115 -6.97 14.77 -12.30
N ALA A 116 -7.92 15.62 -12.69
CA ALA A 116 -8.00 17.00 -12.20
C ALA A 116 -8.21 17.08 -10.70
N ILE A 117 -9.09 16.25 -10.14
CA ILE A 117 -9.31 16.15 -8.68
C ILE A 117 -8.04 15.66 -7.99
N ALA A 118 -7.39 14.62 -8.51
CA ALA A 118 -6.17 14.08 -7.94
C ALA A 118 -5.04 15.13 -7.93
N ASN A 119 -4.84 15.84 -9.03
CA ASN A 119 -3.85 16.92 -9.13
C ASN A 119 -4.13 18.03 -8.12
N HIS A 120 -5.39 18.47 -8.00
CA HIS A 120 -5.77 19.47 -7.03
C HIS A 120 -5.48 19.02 -5.59
N LEU A 121 -5.82 17.78 -5.26
CA LEU A 121 -5.58 17.24 -3.92
C LEU A 121 -4.10 17.05 -3.62
N MET A 122 -3.31 16.55 -4.57
CA MET A 122 -1.86 16.39 -4.41
C MET A 122 -1.15 17.75 -4.27
N ALA A 123 -1.61 18.79 -4.97
CA ALA A 123 -1.07 20.14 -4.80
C ALA A 123 -1.38 20.73 -3.42
N LYS A 124 -2.52 20.35 -2.82
CA LYS A 124 -2.95 20.86 -1.51
C LYS A 124 -2.42 20.04 -0.34
N TYR A 125 -2.28 18.73 -0.50
CA TYR A 125 -1.94 17.81 0.56
C TYR A 125 -0.67 17.03 0.18
N GLY A 126 0.36 17.16 1.00
CA GLY A 126 1.58 16.36 0.84
C GLY A 126 1.34 14.87 1.15
N PRO A 127 2.28 14.00 0.76
CA PRO A 127 2.16 12.55 0.92
C PRO A 127 1.98 12.10 2.37
N ASP A 128 2.53 12.86 3.33
CA ASP A 128 2.47 12.55 4.76
C ASP A 128 1.25 13.14 5.48
N THR A 129 0.36 13.81 4.77
CA THR A 129 -0.78 14.52 5.40
C THR A 129 -1.68 13.57 6.19
N MET A 130 -2.01 12.42 5.62
CA MET A 130 -2.89 11.44 6.27
C MET A 130 -2.19 10.74 7.45
N PRO A 131 -0.96 10.22 7.30
CA PRO A 131 -0.20 9.70 8.42
C PRO A 131 -0.07 10.69 9.58
N LYS A 132 0.43 11.89 9.35
CA LYS A 132 0.59 12.91 10.37
C LYS A 132 -0.70 13.24 11.11
N LYS A 133 -1.83 13.23 10.39
CA LYS A 133 -3.14 13.55 10.97
C LYS A 133 -3.71 12.44 11.84
N TYR A 134 -3.42 11.17 11.53
CA TYR A 134 -4.14 10.03 12.09
C TYR A 134 -3.28 9.02 12.85
N MET A 135 -1.97 9.15 12.85
CA MET A 135 -1.05 8.21 13.51
C MET A 135 -1.33 8.07 15.02
N GLU A 136 -1.56 9.18 15.72
CA GLU A 136 -1.92 9.16 17.13
C GLU A 136 -3.25 8.43 17.39
N ALA A 137 -4.27 8.70 16.56
CA ALA A 137 -5.56 8.02 16.65
C ALA A 137 -5.45 6.54 16.32
N HIS A 138 -4.57 6.15 15.39
CA HIS A 138 -4.26 4.77 15.09
C HIS A 138 -3.71 4.05 16.33
N ALA A 139 -2.70 4.64 16.97
CA ALA A 139 -2.10 4.06 18.17
C ALA A 139 -3.12 3.90 19.30
N ALA A 140 -3.92 4.94 19.58
CA ALA A 140 -4.95 4.91 20.61
C ALA A 140 -6.03 3.84 20.34
N VAL A 141 -6.45 3.67 19.08
CA VAL A 141 -7.41 2.62 18.70
C VAL A 141 -6.80 1.24 18.91
N CYS A 142 -5.57 1.03 18.48
CA CYS A 142 -4.88 -0.24 18.65
C CYS A 142 -4.74 -0.61 20.14
N GLU A 143 -4.33 0.35 20.97
CA GLU A 143 -4.21 0.18 22.41
C GLU A 143 -5.55 -0.21 23.05
N HIS A 144 -6.62 0.55 22.70
CA HIS A 144 -7.96 0.33 23.26
C HIS A 144 -8.51 -1.08 22.98
N TYR A 145 -8.30 -1.60 21.76
CA TYR A 145 -8.80 -2.93 21.36
C TYR A 145 -7.79 -4.06 21.55
N GLY A 146 -6.60 -3.78 22.04
CA GLY A 146 -5.52 -4.78 22.14
C GLY A 146 -5.02 -5.27 20.80
N PHE A 147 -5.05 -4.41 19.77
CA PHE A 147 -4.55 -4.75 18.44
C PHE A 147 -3.07 -4.42 18.31
N GLU A 148 -2.39 -5.18 17.49
CA GLU A 148 -1.04 -4.87 17.07
C GLU A 148 -1.05 -3.75 16.01
N THR A 149 -0.20 -2.74 16.19
CA THR A 149 -0.04 -1.63 15.24
C THR A 149 0.60 -2.09 13.93
N THR A 150 0.26 -1.40 12.84
CA THR A 150 0.89 -1.59 11.55
C THR A 150 1.50 -0.28 11.05
N ASN A 151 2.16 -0.29 9.89
CA ASN A 151 2.65 0.93 9.25
C ASN A 151 1.58 1.68 8.44
N THR A 152 0.32 1.27 8.52
CA THR A 152 -0.78 1.82 7.71
C THR A 152 -1.92 2.29 8.60
N ILE A 153 -2.27 3.57 8.56
CA ILE A 153 -3.19 4.22 9.51
C ILE A 153 -4.58 3.56 9.63
N HIS A 154 -5.05 2.82 8.67
CA HIS A 154 -6.38 2.19 8.75
C HIS A 154 -6.35 0.67 8.89
N ILE A 155 -5.18 0.09 9.06
CA ILE A 155 -5.01 -1.34 9.24
C ILE A 155 -4.40 -1.61 10.60
N ALA A 156 -4.97 -2.56 11.33
CA ALA A 156 -4.41 -3.14 12.53
C ALA A 156 -4.47 -4.66 12.44
N VAL A 157 -3.71 -5.35 13.27
CA VAL A 157 -3.74 -6.81 13.38
C VAL A 157 -4.37 -7.18 14.72
N ALA A 158 -5.51 -7.86 14.67
CA ALA A 158 -6.17 -8.36 15.85
C ALA A 158 -5.54 -9.68 16.32
N PRO A 159 -5.69 -10.05 17.61
CA PRO A 159 -5.26 -11.33 18.14
C PRO A 159 -5.88 -12.50 17.36
N GLN A 160 -5.18 -13.62 17.30
CA GLN A 160 -5.70 -14.85 16.69
C GLN A 160 -6.63 -15.61 17.66
N THR A 161 -7.71 -14.95 18.06
CA THR A 161 -8.74 -15.52 18.92
C THR A 161 -10.02 -15.77 18.12
N PRO A 162 -10.92 -16.67 18.59
CA PRO A 162 -12.14 -17.00 17.86
C PRO A 162 -13.04 -15.81 17.52
N GLU A 163 -13.05 -14.77 18.34
CA GLU A 163 -13.85 -13.55 18.12
C GLU A 163 -13.43 -12.74 16.90
N TRP A 164 -12.15 -12.86 16.48
CA TRP A 164 -11.59 -12.15 15.32
C TRP A 164 -11.45 -13.02 14.08
N ARG A 165 -11.95 -14.27 14.12
CA ARG A 165 -11.80 -15.24 13.04
C ARG A 165 -12.36 -14.77 11.70
N GLU A 166 -13.41 -13.96 11.69
CA GLU A 166 -13.98 -13.39 10.46
C GLU A 166 -13.02 -12.44 9.71
N TYR A 167 -12.01 -11.91 10.41
CA TYR A 167 -10.98 -11.01 9.86
C TYR A 167 -9.72 -11.73 9.40
N HIS A 168 -9.74 -13.04 9.49
CA HIS A 168 -8.62 -13.90 9.07
C HIS A 168 -8.37 -13.74 7.58
N ARG A 169 -7.12 -13.47 7.19
CA ARG A 169 -6.72 -13.26 5.79
C ARG A 169 -5.83 -14.37 5.26
N ASP A 170 -5.04 -14.93 6.13
CA ASP A 170 -4.19 -16.07 5.90
C ASP A 170 -3.92 -16.76 7.24
N GLU A 171 -3.08 -17.78 7.26
CA GLU A 171 -2.79 -18.54 8.48
C GLU A 171 -2.06 -17.73 9.57
N THR A 172 -1.58 -16.52 9.24
CA THR A 172 -0.65 -15.78 10.10
C THR A 172 -1.25 -14.59 10.84
N PHE A 173 -2.33 -13.95 10.32
CA PHE A 173 -2.87 -12.74 10.98
C PHE A 173 -4.33 -12.42 10.66
N ASN A 174 -4.99 -11.75 11.60
CA ASN A 174 -6.33 -11.19 11.47
C ASN A 174 -6.25 -9.69 11.14
N ARG A 175 -6.43 -9.34 9.89
CA ARG A 175 -6.39 -7.95 9.43
C ARG A 175 -7.72 -7.25 9.68
N VAL A 176 -7.69 -6.18 10.49
CA VAL A 176 -8.86 -5.35 10.80
C VAL A 176 -8.72 -3.97 10.15
N ASN A 177 -9.82 -3.46 9.55
CA ASN A 177 -9.89 -2.09 9.10
C ASN A 177 -10.46 -1.21 10.22
N ILE A 178 -9.61 -0.38 10.83
CA ILE A 178 -9.93 0.46 11.98
C ILE A 178 -10.34 1.90 11.63
N ALA A 179 -10.55 2.23 10.34
CA ALA A 179 -10.86 3.60 9.90
C ALA A 179 -12.11 4.18 10.59
N LYS A 180 -13.14 3.37 10.83
CA LYS A 180 -14.35 3.81 11.55
C LYS A 180 -14.06 4.14 13.02
N ALA A 181 -13.26 3.32 13.69
CA ALA A 181 -12.85 3.55 15.08
C ALA A 181 -12.00 4.83 15.21
N ILE A 182 -11.04 5.03 14.31
CA ILE A 182 -10.26 6.27 14.23
C ILE A 182 -11.16 7.50 14.06
N LYS A 183 -12.15 7.43 13.17
CA LYS A 183 -13.09 8.53 12.99
C LYS A 183 -13.88 8.84 14.27
N ARG A 184 -14.36 7.83 14.97
CA ARG A 184 -15.08 7.99 16.25
C ARG A 184 -14.18 8.63 17.31
N TRP A 185 -12.97 8.11 17.48
CA TRP A 185 -12.00 8.65 18.42
C TRP A 185 -11.71 10.14 18.17
N LYS A 186 -11.48 10.52 16.90
CA LYS A 186 -11.23 11.93 16.51
C LYS A 186 -12.44 12.83 16.75
N SER A 187 -13.67 12.32 16.65
CA SER A 187 -14.88 13.13 16.85
C SER A 187 -15.22 13.34 18.31
N ASN A 188 -14.95 12.35 19.16
CA ASN A 188 -15.45 12.32 20.54
C ASN A 188 -14.33 12.41 21.59
N GLY A 189 -13.06 12.34 21.19
CA GLY A 189 -11.91 12.26 22.10
C GLY A 189 -11.83 10.99 22.95
N ASN A 190 -12.79 10.06 22.74
CA ASN A 190 -12.84 8.78 23.44
C ASN A 190 -13.59 7.74 22.59
N PHE A 191 -13.61 6.48 23.06
CA PHE A 191 -14.34 5.35 22.45
C PHE A 191 -15.77 5.20 23.03
N ALA A 192 -16.38 6.26 23.58
CA ALA A 192 -17.72 6.20 24.11
C ALA A 192 -18.68 5.56 23.09
N GLN A 193 -19.45 4.60 23.58
CA GLN A 193 -20.33 3.66 22.89
C GLN A 193 -21.41 4.32 22.05
#